data_268dc915ef559a8029d20ed772619475
#
_entry.id   268dc915ef559a8029d20ed772619475
#
_cell.length_a   1.000
_cell.length_b   1.000
_cell.length_c   1.000
_cell.angle_alpha   90.00
_cell.angle_beta   90.00
_cell.angle_gamma   90.00
#
_symmetry.space_group_name_H-M   'P 1'
#
loop_
_entity.id
_entity.type
_entity.pdbx_description
1 polymer ?
#
loop_
_entity_poly.entity_id
_entity_poly.type
_entity_poly.pdbx_seq_one_letter_code
_entity_poly.pdbx_strand_id
1 'polypeptide(L)'
;MEPVYRLLEITANTAVLLTGTTIRYRGLEQVPSGGGAVIAINHTSYVDFLPAGLATVRAGRRLRFMLKAEMQEVPIMNFLIKHAKAIPVDRSAGHGAYEAAVDSLRSGEIVGVYPEATISRSFELKEFKSGAARMAHEAGVPIVPLIVWGAQRIWTKDHPKNLGHSKIPVNVAVGPPLDASPDFERTTAELHDAMEQVLTQAQQDYPEEPGAYWLPRRLGGSAPTLEEAAALDAAELAERARKRAQKKTGPNRT
;
A
#
# COMPACT_ATOMS: atom_id res chain seq x y z
N MET A 1 22.16 8.40 10.16
CA MET A 1 22.01 7.65 8.88
C MET A 1 21.41 6.28 9.19
N GLU A 2 20.53 5.75 8.34
CA GLU A 2 19.92 4.42 8.50
C GLU A 2 20.51 3.47 7.45
N PRO A 3 21.62 2.77 7.76
CA PRO A 3 22.37 2.00 6.77
C PRO A 3 21.55 0.85 6.16
N VAL A 4 20.69 0.21 6.95
CA VAL A 4 19.81 -0.88 6.46
C VAL A 4 18.77 -0.33 5.49
N TYR A 5 18.18 0.84 5.77
CA TYR A 5 17.24 1.45 4.84
C TYR A 5 17.93 1.82 3.51
N ARG A 6 19.18 2.30 3.58
CA ARG A 6 19.99 2.57 2.38
C ARG A 6 20.26 1.30 1.57
N LEU A 7 20.54 0.20 2.25
CA LEU A 7 20.69 -1.10 1.58
C LEU A 7 19.39 -1.55 0.90
N LEU A 8 18.25 -1.40 1.58
CA LEU A 8 16.93 -1.70 1.00
C LEU A 8 16.64 -0.82 -0.24
N GLU A 9 16.97 0.46 -0.18
CA GLU A 9 16.85 1.38 -1.31
C GLU A 9 17.71 0.92 -2.51
N ILE A 10 18.97 0.54 -2.29
CA ILE A 10 19.85 0.02 -3.34
C ILE A 10 19.26 -1.27 -3.93
N THR A 11 18.82 -2.20 -3.08
CA THR A 11 18.22 -3.47 -3.51
C THR A 11 16.95 -3.21 -4.35
N ALA A 12 16.09 -2.28 -3.92
CA ALA A 12 14.89 -1.90 -4.64
C ALA A 12 15.21 -1.32 -6.03
N ASN A 13 16.16 -0.37 -6.10
CA ASN A 13 16.59 0.20 -7.39
C ASN A 13 17.22 -0.87 -8.30
N THR A 14 17.99 -1.79 -7.74
CA THR A 14 18.57 -2.91 -8.50
C THR A 14 17.48 -3.83 -9.05
N ALA A 15 16.47 -4.16 -8.25
CA ALA A 15 15.34 -4.97 -8.71
C ALA A 15 14.57 -4.28 -9.86
N VAL A 16 14.32 -2.98 -9.75
CA VAL A 16 13.71 -2.16 -10.80
C VAL A 16 14.54 -2.21 -12.09
N LEU A 17 15.86 -2.07 -11.97
CA LEU A 17 16.77 -2.13 -13.11
C LEU A 17 16.76 -3.54 -13.77
N LEU A 18 16.87 -4.60 -12.98
CA LEU A 18 16.92 -5.98 -13.47
C LEU A 18 15.61 -6.41 -14.18
N THR A 19 14.48 -5.92 -13.71
CA THR A 19 13.18 -6.17 -14.35
C THR A 19 12.93 -5.30 -15.59
N GLY A 20 13.78 -4.30 -15.83
CA GLY A 20 13.58 -3.29 -16.88
C GLY A 20 12.38 -2.37 -16.62
N THR A 21 11.85 -2.38 -15.40
CA THR A 21 10.74 -1.53 -14.98
C THR A 21 11.14 -0.06 -15.04
N THR A 22 10.28 0.76 -15.64
CA THR A 22 10.45 2.22 -15.62
C THR A 22 9.44 2.82 -14.67
N ILE A 23 9.91 3.49 -13.61
CA ILE A 23 9.02 4.18 -12.68
C ILE A 23 8.98 5.67 -13.03
N ARG A 24 7.78 6.18 -13.32
CA ARG A 24 7.51 7.59 -13.57
C ARG A 24 6.90 8.20 -12.32
N TYR A 25 7.41 9.34 -11.88
CA TYR A 25 6.98 10.02 -10.67
C TYR A 25 6.35 11.36 -11.01
N ARG A 26 5.22 11.69 -10.34
CA ARG A 26 4.54 13.00 -10.42
C ARG A 26 4.17 13.45 -9.01
N GLY A 27 4.21 14.75 -8.76
CA GLY A 27 3.75 15.35 -7.50
C GLY A 27 4.65 15.03 -6.29
N LEU A 28 5.93 14.68 -6.48
CA LEU A 28 6.83 14.36 -5.36
C LEU A 28 7.01 15.53 -4.38
N GLU A 29 6.84 16.76 -4.84
CA GLU A 29 6.86 17.99 -4.04
C GLU A 29 5.70 18.07 -3.04
N GLN A 30 4.67 17.26 -3.20
CA GLN A 30 3.54 17.16 -2.26
C GLN A 30 3.90 16.35 -0.99
N VAL A 31 4.98 15.57 -1.03
CA VAL A 31 5.47 14.89 0.17
C VAL A 31 6.11 15.91 1.09
N PRO A 32 5.63 16.11 2.34
CA PRO A 32 6.18 17.09 3.26
C PRO A 32 7.67 16.86 3.50
N SER A 33 8.49 17.90 3.34
CA SER A 33 9.94 17.83 3.55
C SER A 33 10.35 17.63 5.01
N GLY A 34 9.45 17.93 5.96
CA GLY A 34 9.64 17.76 7.40
C GLY A 34 8.32 17.49 8.11
N GLY A 35 8.40 17.10 9.38
CA GLY A 35 7.24 16.71 10.17
C GLY A 35 6.66 15.34 9.80
N GLY A 36 5.66 14.89 10.55
CA GLY A 36 4.93 13.66 10.28
C GLY A 36 3.93 13.81 9.14
N ALA A 37 3.62 12.72 8.45
CA ALA A 37 2.49 12.65 7.52
C ALA A 37 2.02 11.19 7.35
N VAL A 38 0.73 10.98 7.19
CA VAL A 38 0.18 9.70 6.76
C VAL A 38 0.22 9.66 5.23
N ILE A 39 0.91 8.69 4.65
CA ILE A 39 0.90 8.45 3.21
C ILE A 39 -0.15 7.37 2.92
N ALA A 40 -1.28 7.76 2.34
CA ALA A 40 -2.35 6.86 1.96
C ALA A 40 -2.07 6.30 0.56
N ILE A 41 -1.86 4.99 0.46
CA ILE A 41 -1.43 4.32 -0.75
C ILE A 41 -2.56 3.39 -1.22
N ASN A 42 -2.90 3.39 -2.52
CA ASN A 42 -3.79 2.40 -3.10
C ASN A 42 -3.17 1.00 -3.04
N HIS A 43 -3.98 -0.04 -3.05
CA HIS A 43 -3.48 -1.42 -2.91
C HIS A 43 -3.97 -2.33 -4.03
N THR A 44 -3.22 -2.41 -5.10
CA THR A 44 -3.53 -3.23 -6.28
C THR A 44 -2.53 -4.39 -6.50
N SER A 45 -1.40 -4.35 -5.79
CA SER A 45 -0.30 -5.29 -5.98
C SER A 45 0.38 -5.67 -4.66
N TYR A 46 0.99 -6.86 -4.64
CA TYR A 46 1.88 -7.26 -3.53
C TYR A 46 3.19 -6.47 -3.49
N VAL A 47 3.53 -5.74 -4.56
CA VAL A 47 4.78 -4.97 -4.66
C VAL A 47 4.57 -3.45 -4.67
N ASP A 48 3.36 -2.94 -4.38
CA ASP A 48 3.07 -1.50 -4.32
C ASP A 48 4.00 -0.74 -3.36
N PHE A 49 4.42 -1.39 -2.28
CA PHE A 49 5.32 -0.78 -1.29
C PHE A 49 6.66 -0.34 -1.87
N LEU A 50 7.15 -1.01 -2.92
CA LEU A 50 8.45 -0.73 -3.51
C LEU A 50 8.46 0.61 -4.26
N PRO A 51 7.62 0.85 -5.28
CA PRO A 51 7.59 2.14 -5.96
C PRO A 51 7.12 3.29 -5.04
N ALA A 52 6.22 3.03 -4.08
CA ALA A 52 5.81 4.03 -3.09
C ALA A 52 6.98 4.43 -2.17
N GLY A 53 7.76 3.46 -1.67
CA GLY A 53 8.96 3.72 -0.87
C GLY A 53 10.04 4.47 -1.66
N LEU A 54 10.26 4.10 -2.92
CA LEU A 54 11.21 4.81 -3.79
C LEU A 54 10.78 6.24 -4.09
N ALA A 55 9.47 6.49 -4.24
CA ALA A 55 8.93 7.85 -4.42
C ALA A 55 9.25 8.75 -3.22
N THR A 56 8.99 8.26 -2.00
CA THR A 56 9.28 9.04 -0.78
C THR A 56 10.77 9.23 -0.56
N VAL A 57 11.61 8.26 -0.90
CA VAL A 57 13.08 8.42 -0.86
C VAL A 57 13.55 9.51 -1.84
N ARG A 58 12.97 9.57 -3.04
CA ARG A 58 13.25 10.66 -4.01
C ARG A 58 12.81 12.03 -3.51
N ALA A 59 11.74 12.09 -2.70
CA ALA A 59 11.31 13.28 -2.00
C ALA A 59 12.14 13.59 -0.72
N GLY A 60 13.22 12.85 -0.48
CA GLY A 60 14.10 13.04 0.68
C GLY A 60 13.59 12.42 1.98
N ARG A 61 12.54 11.60 1.96
CA ARG A 61 11.88 11.03 3.13
C ARG A 61 11.88 9.50 3.11
N ARG A 62 11.83 8.88 4.28
CA ARG A 62 11.77 7.42 4.43
C ARG A 62 10.42 6.97 4.95
N LEU A 63 9.72 6.18 4.15
CA LEU A 63 8.39 5.67 4.48
C LEU A 63 8.47 4.53 5.49
N ARG A 64 7.72 4.64 6.60
CA ARG A 64 7.56 3.59 7.59
C ARG A 64 6.31 2.81 7.24
N PHE A 65 6.48 1.58 6.78
CA PHE A 65 5.34 0.73 6.43
C PHE A 65 4.76 0.04 7.66
N MET A 66 3.43 -0.02 7.71
CA MET A 66 2.71 -0.87 8.65
C MET A 66 2.65 -2.29 8.07
N LEU A 67 3.24 -3.27 8.75
CA LEU A 67 3.34 -4.66 8.30
C LEU A 67 2.68 -5.59 9.29
N LYS A 68 2.19 -6.75 8.82
CA LYS A 68 1.61 -7.76 9.73
C LYS A 68 2.66 -8.25 10.74
N ALA A 69 2.28 -8.31 12.02
CA ALA A 69 3.17 -8.76 13.10
C ALA A 69 3.70 -10.18 12.88
N GLU A 70 2.91 -11.06 12.26
CA GLU A 70 3.34 -12.44 11.95
C GLU A 70 4.58 -12.49 11.03
N MET A 71 4.86 -11.42 10.30
CA MET A 71 6.09 -11.34 9.50
C MET A 71 7.36 -11.29 10.37
N GLN A 72 7.25 -10.92 11.66
CA GLN A 72 8.36 -10.94 12.61
C GLN A 72 8.81 -12.37 12.98
N GLU A 73 7.99 -13.37 12.76
CA GLU A 73 8.34 -14.79 12.97
C GLU A 73 9.44 -15.25 11.99
N VAL A 74 9.60 -14.57 10.86
CA VAL A 74 10.65 -14.83 9.88
C VAL A 74 11.90 -14.00 10.26
N PRO A 75 13.04 -14.62 10.62
CA PRO A 75 14.21 -13.89 11.17
C PRO A 75 14.70 -12.74 10.29
N ILE A 76 14.77 -12.94 8.98
CA ILE A 76 15.20 -11.89 8.05
C ILE A 76 14.19 -10.72 8.01
N MET A 77 12.89 -11.03 8.05
CA MET A 77 11.84 -10.01 8.07
C MET A 77 11.85 -9.24 9.39
N ASN A 78 12.05 -9.93 10.52
CA ASN A 78 12.19 -9.26 11.82
C ASN A 78 13.39 -8.30 11.85
N PHE A 79 14.51 -8.72 11.28
CA PHE A 79 15.69 -7.85 11.13
C PHE A 79 15.33 -6.60 10.29
N LEU A 80 14.70 -6.78 9.13
CA LEU A 80 14.32 -5.69 8.24
C LEU A 80 13.29 -4.75 8.90
N ILE A 81 12.26 -5.32 9.56
CA ILE A 81 11.24 -4.54 10.28
C ILE A 81 11.89 -3.63 11.32
N LYS A 82 12.77 -4.17 12.17
CA LYS A 82 13.46 -3.41 13.22
C LYS A 82 14.35 -2.30 12.65
N HIS A 83 15.12 -2.59 11.60
CA HIS A 83 16.12 -1.66 11.10
C HIS A 83 15.57 -0.66 10.06
N ALA A 84 14.45 -0.98 9.40
CA ALA A 84 13.71 -0.02 8.57
C ALA A 84 12.66 0.77 9.37
N LYS A 85 12.57 0.55 10.70
CA LYS A 85 11.55 1.15 11.57
C LYS A 85 10.13 0.91 11.04
N ALA A 86 9.88 -0.26 10.47
CA ALA A 86 8.54 -0.64 10.07
C ALA A 86 7.68 -0.94 11.32
N ILE A 87 6.41 -0.66 11.23
CA ILE A 87 5.47 -0.77 12.35
C ILE A 87 4.73 -2.11 12.26
N PRO A 88 4.98 -3.07 13.17
CA PRO A 88 4.29 -4.36 13.15
C PRO A 88 2.84 -4.20 13.63
N VAL A 89 1.89 -4.68 12.83
CA VAL A 89 0.46 -4.65 13.12
C VAL A 89 0.00 -6.03 13.57
N ASP A 90 -0.30 -6.18 14.84
CA ASP A 90 -1.04 -7.32 15.35
C ASP A 90 -2.54 -7.01 15.32
N ARG A 91 -3.26 -7.63 14.38
CA ARG A 91 -4.70 -7.44 14.23
C ARG A 91 -5.51 -8.05 15.38
N SER A 92 -4.91 -8.91 16.20
CA SER A 92 -5.54 -9.50 17.37
C SER A 92 -5.37 -8.64 18.63
N ALA A 93 -4.28 -7.87 18.70
CA ALA A 93 -3.93 -7.01 19.83
C ALA A 93 -4.38 -5.53 19.66
N GLY A 94 -5.02 -5.20 18.54
CA GLY A 94 -5.80 -3.99 18.21
C GLY A 94 -5.16 -2.62 18.46
N HIS A 95 -4.59 -2.32 19.60
CA HIS A 95 -4.19 -0.97 20.00
C HIS A 95 -2.69 -0.67 19.79
N GLY A 96 -1.79 -1.60 20.08
CA GLY A 96 -0.35 -1.30 20.11
C GLY A 96 0.26 -0.83 18.79
N ALA A 97 -0.21 -1.37 17.65
CA ALA A 97 0.29 -0.96 16.33
C ALA A 97 -0.23 0.42 15.91
N TYR A 98 -1.46 0.74 16.31
CA TYR A 98 -2.05 2.04 16.08
C TYR A 98 -1.30 3.12 16.86
N GLU A 99 -1.08 2.90 18.16
CA GLU A 99 -0.31 3.79 19.04
C GLU A 99 1.12 3.99 18.50
N ALA A 100 1.82 2.92 18.12
CA ALA A 100 3.16 3.01 17.54
C ALA A 100 3.19 3.82 16.23
N ALA A 101 2.13 3.76 15.42
CA ALA A 101 2.01 4.58 14.22
C ALA A 101 1.81 6.06 14.57
N VAL A 102 0.93 6.37 15.53
CA VAL A 102 0.70 7.74 16.00
C VAL A 102 1.97 8.32 16.61
N ASP A 103 2.70 7.56 17.43
CA ASP A 103 3.97 8.01 18.01
C ASP A 103 5.05 8.26 16.95
N SER A 104 5.12 7.41 15.93
CA SER A 104 6.01 7.62 14.78
C SER A 104 5.67 8.91 14.04
N LEU A 105 4.39 9.17 13.80
CA LEU A 105 3.91 10.40 13.17
C LEU A 105 4.25 11.65 14.01
N ARG A 106 4.01 11.60 15.32
CA ARG A 106 4.36 12.69 16.25
C ARG A 106 5.87 12.95 16.32
N SER A 107 6.68 11.92 16.13
CA SER A 107 8.15 12.05 16.07
C SER A 107 8.67 12.59 14.72
N GLY A 108 7.78 12.91 13.78
CA GLY A 108 8.14 13.49 12.48
C GLY A 108 8.38 12.47 11.39
N GLU A 109 8.10 11.18 11.60
CA GLU A 109 8.22 10.16 10.55
C GLU A 109 7.00 10.18 9.62
N ILE A 110 7.15 9.70 8.39
CA ILE A 110 6.02 9.46 7.48
C ILE A 110 5.62 7.98 7.52
N VAL A 111 4.31 7.72 7.68
CA VAL A 111 3.77 6.37 7.85
C VAL A 111 2.89 6.00 6.66
N GLY A 112 3.23 4.90 5.99
CA GLY A 112 2.47 4.38 4.85
C GLY A 112 1.35 3.44 5.29
N VAL A 113 0.15 3.72 4.82
CA VAL A 113 -1.04 2.90 5.08
C VAL A 113 -1.77 2.58 3.79
N TYR A 114 -2.42 1.43 3.76
CA TYR A 114 -3.35 1.02 2.70
C TYR A 114 -4.78 1.15 3.25
N PRO A 115 -5.52 2.23 2.96
CA PRO A 115 -6.84 2.44 3.54
C PRO A 115 -7.86 1.38 3.11
N GLU A 116 -7.65 0.74 1.97
CA GLU A 116 -8.43 -0.39 1.47
C GLU A 116 -8.26 -1.69 2.29
N ALA A 117 -7.22 -1.80 3.10
CA ALA A 117 -6.85 -2.93 3.95
C ALA A 117 -6.51 -4.25 3.22
N THR A 118 -6.92 -4.44 1.98
CA THR A 118 -6.62 -5.62 1.15
C THR A 118 -6.46 -5.23 -0.31
N ILE A 119 -5.70 -6.03 -1.08
CA ILE A 119 -5.51 -5.81 -2.53
C ILE A 119 -6.85 -5.78 -3.24
N SER A 120 -7.07 -4.74 -4.05
CA SER A 120 -8.21 -4.60 -4.94
C SER A 120 -8.04 -5.46 -6.19
N ARG A 121 -8.97 -6.39 -6.42
CA ARG A 121 -9.01 -7.23 -7.63
C ARG A 121 -9.60 -6.50 -8.84
N SER A 122 -10.38 -5.44 -8.59
CA SER A 122 -10.93 -4.59 -9.66
C SER A 122 -9.92 -3.58 -10.20
N PHE A 123 -8.82 -3.37 -9.46
CA PHE A 123 -7.83 -2.31 -9.69
C PHE A 123 -8.43 -0.89 -9.61
N GLU A 124 -9.63 -0.77 -9.11
CA GLU A 124 -10.29 0.48 -8.70
C GLU A 124 -10.19 0.63 -7.19
N LEU A 125 -10.35 1.85 -6.67
CA LEU A 125 -10.33 2.08 -5.23
C LEU A 125 -11.56 1.42 -4.59
N LYS A 126 -11.33 0.71 -3.48
CA LYS A 126 -12.38 0.14 -2.66
C LYS A 126 -12.82 1.14 -1.59
N GLU A 127 -13.83 0.76 -0.82
CA GLU A 127 -14.21 1.47 0.40
C GLU A 127 -13.01 1.56 1.36
N PHE A 128 -12.77 2.75 1.90
CA PHE A 128 -11.67 3.02 2.84
C PHE A 128 -12.07 2.79 4.30
N LYS A 129 -11.13 2.31 5.08
CA LYS A 129 -11.22 2.28 6.53
C LYS A 129 -10.74 3.62 7.09
N SER A 130 -11.38 4.11 8.14
CA SER A 130 -11.09 5.40 8.78
C SER A 130 -9.74 5.46 9.53
N GLY A 131 -8.93 4.39 9.50
CA GLY A 131 -7.67 4.33 10.24
C GLY A 131 -6.67 5.42 9.87
N ALA A 132 -6.56 5.77 8.58
CA ALA A 132 -5.70 6.86 8.11
C ALA A 132 -6.15 8.22 8.68
N ALA A 133 -7.44 8.52 8.61
CA ALA A 133 -8.04 9.76 9.12
C ALA A 133 -7.83 9.88 10.64
N ARG A 134 -8.07 8.79 11.38
CA ARG A 134 -7.89 8.77 12.85
C ARG A 134 -6.44 9.00 13.26
N MET A 135 -5.49 8.28 12.65
CA MET A 135 -4.06 8.43 12.97
C MET A 135 -3.55 9.84 12.65
N ALA A 136 -3.93 10.38 11.50
CA ALA A 136 -3.53 11.73 11.09
C ALA A 136 -4.08 12.79 12.05
N HIS A 137 -5.36 12.72 12.39
CA HIS A 137 -5.99 13.64 13.34
C HIS A 137 -5.36 13.56 14.73
N GLU A 138 -5.18 12.35 15.27
CA GLU A 138 -4.62 12.15 16.61
C GLU A 138 -3.15 12.60 16.69
N ALA A 139 -2.39 12.43 15.62
CA ALA A 139 -1.01 12.90 15.54
C ALA A 139 -0.87 14.40 15.17
N GLY A 140 -1.94 15.04 14.71
CA GLY A 140 -1.92 16.43 14.22
C GLY A 140 -1.11 16.60 12.94
N VAL A 141 -1.20 15.65 12.00
CA VAL A 141 -0.42 15.62 10.77
C VAL A 141 -1.31 15.49 9.53
N PRO A 142 -0.88 15.94 8.34
CA PRO A 142 -1.64 15.77 7.11
C PRO A 142 -1.68 14.33 6.62
N ILE A 143 -2.67 14.06 5.73
CA ILE A 143 -2.74 12.83 4.93
C ILE A 143 -2.34 13.17 3.50
N VAL A 144 -1.43 12.42 2.92
CA VAL A 144 -0.94 12.60 1.55
C VAL A 144 -1.39 11.43 0.70
N PRO A 145 -2.24 11.64 -0.32
CA PRO A 145 -2.63 10.61 -1.29
C PRO A 145 -1.44 10.20 -2.15
N LEU A 146 -1.20 8.90 -2.30
CA LEU A 146 -0.19 8.35 -3.19
C LEU A 146 -0.77 7.18 -3.98
N ILE A 147 -0.71 7.25 -5.29
CA ILE A 147 -1.15 6.20 -6.19
C ILE A 147 0.04 5.51 -6.84
N VAL A 148 0.00 4.18 -6.83
CA VAL A 148 0.87 3.32 -7.61
C VAL A 148 0.03 2.64 -8.68
N TRP A 149 0.36 2.85 -9.95
CA TRP A 149 -0.35 2.27 -11.08
C TRP A 149 0.61 1.50 -12.01
N GLY A 150 0.25 0.27 -12.36
CA GLY A 150 1.08 -0.63 -13.18
C GLY A 150 1.75 -1.76 -12.39
N ALA A 151 1.91 -1.63 -11.07
CA ALA A 151 2.49 -2.67 -10.23
C ALA A 151 1.65 -3.96 -10.20
N GLN A 152 0.33 -3.89 -10.41
CA GLN A 152 -0.58 -5.02 -10.53
C GLN A 152 -0.21 -5.99 -11.67
N ARG A 153 0.48 -5.50 -12.72
CA ARG A 153 1.00 -6.30 -13.83
C ARG A 153 2.23 -7.14 -13.42
N ILE A 154 2.91 -6.75 -12.35
CA ILE A 154 4.08 -7.45 -11.82
C ILE A 154 3.65 -8.61 -10.92
N TRP A 155 2.80 -8.32 -9.93
CA TRP A 155 2.31 -9.34 -9.02
C TRP A 155 1.05 -8.89 -8.28
N THR A 156 -0.06 -9.53 -8.58
CA THR A 156 -1.36 -9.28 -7.93
C THR A 156 -2.05 -10.58 -7.53
N LYS A 157 -3.23 -10.48 -6.92
CA LYS A 157 -4.07 -11.64 -6.57
C LYS A 157 -4.52 -12.38 -7.83
N ASP A 158 -4.63 -13.70 -7.69
CA ASP A 158 -5.24 -14.61 -8.68
C ASP A 158 -4.56 -14.64 -10.05
N HIS A 159 -3.40 -13.98 -10.20
CA HIS A 159 -2.61 -13.95 -11.43
C HIS A 159 -1.17 -14.39 -11.21
N PRO A 160 -0.52 -14.96 -12.22
CA PRO A 160 0.88 -15.34 -12.15
C PRO A 160 1.79 -14.16 -11.86
N LYS A 161 2.91 -14.42 -11.18
CA LYS A 161 3.96 -13.43 -10.94
C LYS A 161 4.73 -13.17 -12.24
N ASN A 162 4.97 -11.90 -12.53
CA ASN A 162 5.79 -11.45 -13.67
C ASN A 162 7.04 -10.73 -13.14
N LEU A 163 7.96 -11.50 -12.54
CA LEU A 163 9.18 -10.99 -11.90
C LEU A 163 10.42 -10.98 -12.84
N GLY A 164 10.24 -11.36 -14.11
CA GLY A 164 11.30 -11.35 -15.11
C GLY A 164 11.59 -9.95 -15.66
N HIS A 165 12.41 -9.89 -16.73
CA HIS A 165 12.71 -8.66 -17.48
C HIS A 165 11.51 -8.25 -18.37
N SER A 166 10.41 -7.83 -17.73
CA SER A 166 9.12 -7.60 -18.38
C SER A 166 8.92 -6.16 -18.87
N LYS A 167 9.81 -5.24 -18.49
CA LYS A 167 9.78 -3.81 -18.88
C LYS A 167 8.44 -3.12 -18.57
N ILE A 168 7.74 -3.57 -17.51
CA ILE A 168 6.45 -3.01 -17.11
C ILE A 168 6.65 -1.58 -16.62
N PRO A 169 5.96 -0.57 -17.20
CA PRO A 169 5.98 0.77 -16.65
C PRO A 169 5.17 0.82 -15.35
N VAL A 170 5.62 1.64 -14.41
CA VAL A 170 4.89 1.94 -13.17
C VAL A 170 4.80 3.45 -13.02
N ASN A 171 3.60 3.98 -12.89
CA ASN A 171 3.37 5.37 -12.57
C ASN A 171 3.16 5.52 -11.06
N VAL A 172 3.84 6.49 -10.45
CA VAL A 172 3.60 6.91 -9.06
C VAL A 172 3.19 8.37 -9.08
N ALA A 173 2.01 8.66 -8.57
CA ALA A 173 1.47 10.00 -8.48
C ALA A 173 1.15 10.34 -7.02
N VAL A 174 1.55 11.54 -6.58
CA VAL A 174 1.29 12.06 -5.24
C VAL A 174 0.38 13.27 -5.36
N GLY A 175 -0.72 13.25 -4.62
CA GLY A 175 -1.67 14.36 -4.57
C GLY A 175 -1.40 15.34 -3.44
N PRO A 176 -2.12 16.47 -3.41
CA PRO A 176 -2.00 17.48 -2.37
C PRO A 176 -2.30 16.89 -0.98
N PRO A 177 -1.60 17.34 0.08
CA PRO A 177 -1.91 16.99 1.44
C PRO A 177 -3.33 17.44 1.84
N LEU A 178 -3.99 16.63 2.67
CA LEU A 178 -5.31 16.87 3.25
C LEU A 178 -5.18 16.99 4.76
N ASP A 179 -5.88 17.95 5.35
CA ASP A 179 -5.97 18.06 6.81
C ASP A 179 -6.99 17.05 7.36
N ALA A 180 -6.63 16.41 8.46
CA ALA A 180 -7.51 15.47 9.13
C ALA A 180 -8.39 16.17 10.17
N SER A 181 -9.71 16.12 9.99
CA SER A 181 -10.70 16.64 10.93
C SER A 181 -11.13 15.59 11.97
N PRO A 182 -11.80 15.98 13.07
CA PRO A 182 -12.41 15.02 14.00
C PRO A 182 -13.60 14.25 13.40
N ASP A 183 -14.16 14.72 12.29
CA ASP A 183 -15.12 13.97 11.47
C ASP A 183 -14.37 13.00 10.57
N PHE A 184 -14.16 11.78 11.09
CA PHE A 184 -13.37 10.75 10.39
C PHE A 184 -14.08 10.19 9.16
N GLU A 185 -15.41 10.19 9.13
CA GLU A 185 -16.18 9.74 7.96
C GLU A 185 -15.99 10.73 6.82
N ARG A 186 -16.16 12.00 7.10
CA ARG A 186 -15.92 13.07 6.14
C ARG A 186 -14.47 13.07 5.64
N THR A 187 -13.48 13.04 6.54
CA THR A 187 -12.06 13.01 6.15
C THR A 187 -11.74 11.78 5.29
N THR A 188 -12.36 10.62 5.58
CA THR A 188 -12.16 9.39 4.80
C THR A 188 -12.78 9.51 3.41
N ALA A 189 -13.94 10.15 3.28
CA ALA A 189 -14.57 10.41 1.99
C ALA A 189 -13.74 11.41 1.16
N GLU A 190 -13.30 12.52 1.76
CA GLU A 190 -12.42 13.51 1.11
C GLU A 190 -11.10 12.87 0.64
N LEU A 191 -10.53 11.96 1.44
CA LEU A 191 -9.34 11.20 1.05
C LEU A 191 -9.63 10.27 -0.14
N HIS A 192 -10.77 9.58 -0.15
CA HIS A 192 -11.16 8.71 -1.26
C HIS A 192 -11.28 9.53 -2.56
N ASP A 193 -11.98 10.65 -2.53
CA ASP A 193 -12.17 11.54 -3.68
C ASP A 193 -10.82 12.09 -4.20
N ALA A 194 -9.94 12.49 -3.29
CA ALA A 194 -8.59 12.94 -3.66
C ALA A 194 -7.78 11.80 -4.31
N MET A 195 -7.85 10.58 -3.77
CA MET A 195 -7.16 9.42 -4.35
C MET A 195 -7.72 9.04 -5.72
N GLU A 196 -9.05 9.16 -5.95
CA GLU A 196 -9.66 8.95 -7.28
C GLU A 196 -9.13 9.94 -8.32
N GLN A 197 -8.98 11.20 -7.95
CA GLN A 197 -8.40 12.22 -8.83
C GLN A 197 -6.95 11.88 -9.20
N VAL A 198 -6.14 11.50 -8.20
CA VAL A 198 -4.73 11.13 -8.41
C VAL A 198 -4.63 9.82 -9.21
N LEU A 199 -5.55 8.85 -9.00
CA LEU A 199 -5.62 7.62 -9.79
C LEU A 199 -5.91 7.91 -11.26
N THR A 200 -6.87 8.78 -11.53
CA THR A 200 -7.18 9.23 -12.89
C THR A 200 -5.95 9.85 -13.57
N GLN A 201 -5.21 10.70 -12.87
CA GLN A 201 -3.97 11.29 -13.38
C GLN A 201 -2.87 10.23 -13.63
N ALA A 202 -2.73 9.25 -12.74
CA ALA A 202 -1.75 8.18 -12.90
C ALA A 202 -2.07 7.25 -14.09
N GLN A 203 -3.35 7.15 -14.46
CA GLN A 203 -3.84 6.34 -15.58
C GLN A 203 -3.76 7.06 -16.94
N GLN A 204 -3.82 8.41 -16.97
CA GLN A 204 -3.96 9.22 -18.18
C GLN A 204 -2.94 8.91 -19.29
N ASP A 205 -1.66 8.72 -18.92
CA ASP A 205 -0.57 8.46 -19.87
C ASP A 205 -0.03 7.03 -19.75
N TYR A 206 -0.81 6.14 -19.16
CA TYR A 206 -0.42 4.74 -19.02
C TYR A 206 -0.83 3.99 -20.30
N PRO A 207 0.04 3.11 -20.84
CA PRO A 207 -0.32 2.33 -22.02
C PRO A 207 -1.58 1.49 -21.78
N GLU A 208 -2.61 1.74 -22.57
CA GLU A 208 -3.83 0.95 -22.56
C GLU A 208 -3.62 -0.36 -23.32
N GLU A 209 -4.21 -1.42 -22.80
CA GLU A 209 -4.20 -2.75 -23.43
C GLU A 209 -5.63 -3.31 -23.34
N PRO A 210 -6.46 -3.07 -24.35
CA PRO A 210 -7.85 -3.49 -24.34
C PRO A 210 -8.00 -4.99 -24.06
N GLY A 211 -8.93 -5.34 -23.17
CA GLY A 211 -9.17 -6.72 -22.73
C GLY A 211 -8.17 -7.25 -21.69
N ALA A 212 -7.15 -6.49 -21.32
CA ALA A 212 -6.17 -6.94 -20.32
C ALA A 212 -6.80 -7.18 -18.95
N TYR A 213 -6.37 -8.23 -18.24
CA TYR A 213 -6.88 -8.59 -16.91
C TYR A 213 -6.58 -7.54 -15.83
N TRP A 214 -5.50 -6.78 -16.02
CA TRP A 214 -5.02 -5.78 -15.07
C TRP A 214 -5.65 -4.39 -15.27
N LEU A 215 -6.48 -4.22 -16.28
CA LEU A 215 -7.14 -2.97 -16.64
C LEU A 215 -8.61 -3.03 -16.21
N PRO A 216 -9.13 -2.01 -15.48
CA PRO A 216 -10.55 -1.91 -15.13
C PRO A 216 -11.46 -1.91 -16.36
N ARG A 217 -12.69 -2.44 -16.22
CA ARG A 217 -13.66 -2.49 -17.32
C ARG A 217 -14.01 -1.12 -17.88
N ARG A 218 -14.06 -0.08 -17.02
CA ARG A 218 -14.31 1.31 -17.47
C ARG A 218 -13.23 1.85 -18.42
N LEU A 219 -12.04 1.24 -18.41
CA LEU A 219 -10.92 1.55 -19.31
C LEU A 219 -10.76 0.51 -20.43
N GLY A 220 -11.77 -0.32 -20.66
CA GLY A 220 -11.75 -1.34 -21.73
C GLY A 220 -11.02 -2.64 -21.38
N GLY A 221 -10.68 -2.86 -20.11
CA GLY A 221 -10.06 -4.11 -19.64
C GLY A 221 -11.07 -5.19 -19.27
N SER A 222 -10.57 -6.29 -18.70
CA SER A 222 -11.37 -7.44 -18.23
C SER A 222 -11.26 -7.71 -16.74
N ALA A 223 -10.72 -6.77 -15.94
CA ALA A 223 -10.71 -6.91 -14.50
C ALA A 223 -12.12 -7.10 -13.92
N PRO A 224 -12.28 -7.79 -12.80
CA PRO A 224 -13.55 -7.88 -12.09
C PRO A 224 -14.11 -6.49 -11.78
N THR A 225 -15.44 -6.33 -11.80
CA THR A 225 -16.07 -5.13 -11.24
C THR A 225 -15.85 -5.05 -9.73
N LEU A 226 -16.14 -3.91 -9.10
CA LEU A 226 -16.06 -3.78 -7.64
C LEU A 226 -16.95 -4.82 -6.93
N GLU A 227 -18.14 -5.09 -7.47
CA GLU A 227 -19.07 -6.08 -6.92
C GLU A 227 -18.53 -7.51 -7.07
N GLU A 228 -18.07 -7.89 -8.25
CA GLU A 228 -17.43 -9.20 -8.49
C GLU A 228 -16.18 -9.38 -7.62
N ALA A 229 -15.36 -8.35 -7.48
CA ALA A 229 -14.18 -8.36 -6.63
C ALA A 229 -14.55 -8.53 -5.14
N ALA A 230 -15.62 -7.88 -4.68
CA ALA A 230 -16.12 -8.04 -3.32
C ALA A 230 -16.61 -9.48 -3.05
N ALA A 231 -17.29 -10.10 -4.01
CA ALA A 231 -17.73 -11.49 -3.92
C ALA A 231 -16.53 -12.45 -3.82
N LEU A 232 -15.47 -12.23 -4.63
CA LEU A 232 -14.23 -13.01 -4.57
C LEU A 232 -13.50 -12.83 -3.23
N ASP A 233 -13.44 -11.60 -2.70
CA ASP A 233 -12.83 -11.31 -1.39
C ASP A 233 -13.60 -12.01 -0.26
N ALA A 234 -14.93 -12.01 -0.30
CA ALA A 234 -15.78 -12.72 0.66
C ALA A 234 -15.55 -14.24 0.62
N ALA A 235 -15.48 -14.82 -0.58
CA ALA A 235 -15.19 -16.25 -0.76
C ALA A 235 -13.81 -16.63 -0.18
N GLU A 236 -12.78 -15.82 -0.46
CA GLU A 236 -11.43 -16.03 0.10
C GLU A 236 -11.43 -15.97 1.64
N LEU A 237 -12.14 -15.01 2.23
CA LEU A 237 -12.25 -14.90 3.69
C LEU A 237 -12.93 -16.12 4.31
N ALA A 238 -14.02 -16.60 3.70
CA ALA A 238 -14.74 -17.81 4.14
C ALA A 238 -13.83 -19.05 4.06
N GLU A 239 -13.06 -19.20 2.99
CA GLU A 239 -12.14 -20.33 2.85
C GLU A 239 -11.02 -20.28 3.91
N ARG A 240 -10.44 -19.10 4.14
CA ARG A 240 -9.42 -18.91 5.20
C ARG A 240 -9.98 -19.23 6.59
N ALA A 241 -11.22 -18.84 6.88
CA ALA A 241 -11.89 -19.16 8.14
C ALA A 241 -12.09 -20.68 8.30
N ARG A 242 -12.52 -21.39 7.26
CA ARG A 242 -12.66 -22.86 7.24
C ARG A 242 -11.31 -23.56 7.50
N LYS A 243 -10.25 -23.15 6.81
CA LYS A 243 -8.89 -23.71 7.00
C LYS A 243 -8.37 -23.49 8.43
N ARG A 244 -8.63 -22.31 9.03
CA ARG A 244 -8.27 -22.03 10.43
C ARG A 244 -9.05 -22.91 11.42
N ALA A 245 -10.34 -23.11 11.20
CA ALA A 245 -11.17 -23.99 12.04
C ALA A 245 -10.66 -25.45 11.99
N GLN A 246 -10.37 -25.96 10.80
CA GLN A 246 -9.84 -27.30 10.60
C GLN A 246 -8.48 -27.52 11.29
N LYS A 247 -7.59 -26.50 11.27
CA LYS A 247 -6.29 -26.55 11.97
C LYS A 247 -6.42 -26.60 13.49
N LYS A 248 -7.49 -25.99 14.06
CA LYS A 248 -7.76 -26.02 15.51
C LYS A 248 -8.39 -27.33 15.99
N THR A 249 -9.05 -28.06 15.10
CA THR A 249 -9.73 -29.35 15.41
C THR A 249 -8.90 -30.60 15.04
N GLY A 250 -7.75 -30.44 14.40
CA GLY A 250 -6.83 -31.54 14.11
C GLY A 250 -6.17 -32.06 15.38
N PRO A 251 -5.96 -33.42 15.50
CA PRO A 251 -5.38 -34.00 16.69
C PRO A 251 -3.97 -33.46 16.94
N ASN A 252 -3.74 -33.05 18.20
CA ASN A 252 -2.42 -32.73 18.74
C ASN A 252 -1.50 -33.92 18.47
N ARG A 253 -0.56 -33.82 17.54
CA ARG A 253 0.51 -34.82 17.44
C ARG A 253 1.46 -34.54 18.60
N THR A 254 1.27 -35.38 19.65
CA THR A 254 2.25 -35.59 20.71
C THR A 254 3.57 -36.11 20.15
#